data_a55f7095ee27bb9cb8bd38c164c83c2c
#
_entry.id   a55f7095ee27bb9cb8bd38c164c83c2c
#
_cell.length_a   1.000
_cell.length_b   1.000
_cell.length_c   1.000
_cell.angle_alpha   90.00
_cell.angle_beta   90.00
_cell.angle_gamma   90.00
#
_symmetry.space_group_name_H-M   'P 1'
#
loop_
_entity.id
_entity.type
_entity.pdbx_description
1 polymer ?
#
loop_
_entity_poly.entity_id
_entity_poly.type
_entity_poly.pdbx_seq_one_letter_code
_entity_poly.pdbx_strand_id
1 'polypeptide(L)'
;ELLKTSVRNLIKLPTVLAPKDVAPFSDAGLTAYRVVKKATRHLLPGQSCVVIGAGGLGHIAIQCLKAMCAADIIIVEKSEKALKHAMELGGDHAVLIDGNEVEKVKEITKGRGSEAVIDFVGEKGSTSMGLNMTANGGFFYIVGYGEEIKILAVDVIISERNIIGNLVGTWSELYELMELADRGKVKLSMQEYKLDDANKALHDLNSGNVKGRAVLVP
;
A
#
# COMPACT_ATOMS: atom_id res chain seq x y z
N GLU A 1 14.91 27.80 -4.89
CA GLU A 1 13.69 27.74 -5.71
C GLU A 1 12.45 27.98 -4.87
N LEU A 2 11.42 28.57 -5.46
CA LEU A 2 10.21 29.00 -4.74
C LEU A 2 8.96 28.40 -5.40
N LEU A 3 8.03 27.88 -4.58
CA LEU A 3 6.71 27.41 -5.00
C LEU A 3 5.63 28.29 -4.34
N LYS A 4 4.73 28.87 -5.16
CA LYS A 4 3.57 29.60 -4.66
C LYS A 4 2.36 28.65 -4.54
N THR A 5 1.80 28.55 -3.33
CA THR A 5 0.60 27.75 -3.07
C THR A 5 -0.28 28.42 -2.02
N SER A 6 -1.53 27.94 -1.86
CA SER A 6 -2.41 28.39 -0.78
C SER A 6 -1.92 27.87 0.56
N VAL A 7 -1.94 28.72 1.58
CA VAL A 7 -1.63 28.31 2.97
C VAL A 7 -2.52 27.16 3.47
N ARG A 8 -3.74 27.01 2.92
CA ARG A 8 -4.66 25.93 3.26
C ARG A 8 -4.19 24.55 2.76
N ASN A 9 -3.25 24.53 1.82
CA ASN A 9 -2.67 23.29 1.28
C ASN A 9 -1.40 22.87 2.04
N LEU A 10 -0.97 23.66 3.03
CA LEU A 10 0.24 23.41 3.78
C LEU A 10 -0.05 22.65 5.07
N ILE A 11 0.82 21.72 5.39
CA ILE A 11 0.91 21.10 6.72
C ILE A 11 2.26 21.51 7.30
N LYS A 12 2.22 22.08 8.49
CA LYS A 12 3.45 22.39 9.24
C LYS A 12 4.06 21.06 9.70
N LEU A 13 5.29 20.80 9.26
CA LEU A 13 6.00 19.60 9.70
C LEU A 13 6.45 19.74 11.16
N PRO A 14 6.37 18.68 11.96
CA PRO A 14 7.09 18.57 13.23
C PRO A 14 8.59 18.79 13.01
N THR A 15 9.26 19.38 14.00
CA THR A 15 10.70 19.75 13.88
C THR A 15 11.64 18.55 13.71
N VAL A 16 11.18 17.36 14.06
CA VAL A 16 11.97 16.12 13.95
C VAL A 16 11.92 15.50 12.56
N LEU A 17 10.98 15.93 11.69
CA LEU A 17 10.82 15.41 10.33
C LEU A 17 11.51 16.30 9.31
N ALA A 18 12.49 15.76 8.59
CA ALA A 18 13.07 16.49 7.46
C ALA A 18 12.14 16.43 6.24
N PRO A 19 12.01 17.52 5.45
CA PRO A 19 11.11 17.53 4.27
C PRO A 19 11.36 16.37 3.30
N LYS A 20 12.60 16.00 3.04
CA LYS A 20 12.97 14.89 2.15
C LYS A 20 12.44 13.54 2.63
N ASP A 21 12.36 13.33 3.95
CA ASP A 21 11.92 12.07 4.55
C ASP A 21 10.41 11.87 4.45
N VAL A 22 9.65 12.92 4.15
CA VAL A 22 8.18 12.91 4.12
C VAL A 22 7.58 13.45 2.82
N ALA A 23 8.39 14.00 1.91
CA ALA A 23 7.88 14.54 0.65
C ALA A 23 6.97 13.57 -0.12
N PRO A 24 7.31 12.28 -0.29
CA PRO A 24 6.43 11.31 -0.95
C PRO A 24 5.16 10.98 -0.18
N PHE A 25 5.01 11.39 1.07
CA PHE A 25 3.78 11.18 1.82
C PHE A 25 2.62 12.03 1.30
N SER A 26 2.89 13.11 0.59
CA SER A 26 1.84 13.95 -0.02
C SER A 26 1.01 13.25 -1.11
N ASP A 27 1.51 12.16 -1.67
CA ASP A 27 0.80 11.33 -2.66
C ASP A 27 0.84 9.85 -2.28
N ALA A 28 2.01 9.19 -2.41
CA ALA A 28 2.13 7.76 -2.18
C ALA A 28 1.78 7.36 -0.74
N GLY A 29 2.23 8.12 0.24
CA GLY A 29 1.90 7.89 1.64
C GLY A 29 0.43 8.12 1.93
N LEU A 30 -0.12 9.25 1.47
CA LEU A 30 -1.53 9.59 1.65
C LEU A 30 -2.46 8.55 1.05
N THR A 31 -2.15 8.09 -0.17
CA THR A 31 -2.91 7.04 -0.85
C THR A 31 -2.90 5.73 -0.05
N ALA A 32 -1.71 5.32 0.41
CA ALA A 32 -1.55 4.13 1.24
C ALA A 32 -2.28 4.26 2.59
N TYR A 33 -2.12 5.39 3.28
CA TYR A 33 -2.78 5.66 4.54
C TYR A 33 -4.31 5.62 4.42
N ARG A 34 -4.86 6.30 3.40
CA ARG A 34 -6.32 6.37 3.19
C ARG A 34 -6.94 4.99 3.01
N VAL A 35 -6.36 4.14 2.16
CA VAL A 35 -6.90 2.79 1.94
C VAL A 35 -6.80 1.95 3.22
N VAL A 36 -5.69 2.03 3.95
CA VAL A 36 -5.52 1.35 5.24
C VAL A 36 -6.54 1.83 6.25
N LYS A 37 -6.76 3.14 6.38
CA LYS A 37 -7.77 3.73 7.27
C LYS A 37 -9.19 3.25 6.96
N LYS A 38 -9.52 3.00 5.68
CA LYS A 38 -10.79 2.37 5.29
C LYS A 38 -10.82 0.90 5.70
N ALA A 39 -9.77 0.15 5.41
CA ALA A 39 -9.69 -1.28 5.68
C ALA A 39 -9.74 -1.61 7.18
N THR A 40 -9.04 -0.85 8.01
CA THR A 40 -8.97 -1.08 9.46
C THR A 40 -10.32 -0.93 10.19
N ARG A 41 -11.30 -0.27 9.57
CA ARG A 41 -12.67 -0.19 10.10
C ARG A 41 -13.40 -1.52 10.07
N HIS A 42 -12.94 -2.46 9.28
CA HIS A 42 -13.54 -3.77 9.02
C HIS A 42 -12.64 -4.93 9.46
N LEU A 43 -11.52 -4.63 10.12
CA LEU A 43 -10.55 -5.61 10.56
C LEU A 43 -10.56 -5.75 12.09
N LEU A 44 -10.83 -6.96 12.54
CA LEU A 44 -10.78 -7.33 13.95
C LEU A 44 -9.49 -8.12 14.24
N PRO A 45 -9.04 -8.21 15.51
CA PRO A 45 -7.94 -9.09 15.90
C PRO A 45 -8.19 -10.53 15.45
N GLY A 46 -7.19 -11.17 14.84
CA GLY A 46 -7.27 -12.53 14.30
C GLY A 46 -7.87 -12.63 12.90
N GLN A 47 -8.24 -11.52 12.29
CA GLN A 47 -8.54 -11.41 10.86
C GLN A 47 -7.28 -11.06 10.06
N SER A 48 -7.37 -11.11 8.73
CA SER A 48 -6.22 -10.88 7.86
C SER A 48 -6.46 -9.74 6.86
N CYS A 49 -5.35 -9.10 6.46
CA CYS A 49 -5.30 -8.14 5.38
C CYS A 49 -4.20 -8.55 4.39
N VAL A 50 -4.59 -8.80 3.14
CA VAL A 50 -3.63 -9.02 2.05
C VAL A 50 -3.22 -7.67 1.46
N VAL A 51 -1.90 -7.50 1.27
CA VAL A 51 -1.31 -6.38 0.53
C VAL A 51 -0.66 -6.92 -0.74
N ILE A 52 -1.23 -6.59 -1.90
CA ILE A 52 -0.69 -6.95 -3.20
C ILE A 52 0.21 -5.82 -3.68
N GLY A 53 1.50 -6.12 -3.83
CA GLY A 53 2.54 -5.16 -4.19
C GLY A 53 3.15 -4.44 -2.99
N ALA A 54 4.41 -4.73 -2.70
CA ALA A 54 5.18 -4.14 -1.58
C ALA A 54 6.14 -3.01 -2.03
N GLY A 55 5.86 -2.38 -3.16
CA GLY A 55 6.64 -1.29 -3.74
C GLY A 55 6.44 0.05 -3.04
N GLY A 56 6.40 1.12 -3.86
CA GLY A 56 6.38 2.53 -3.42
C GLY A 56 5.21 2.93 -2.52
N LEU A 57 4.04 2.27 -2.61
CA LEU A 57 2.88 2.48 -1.75
C LEU A 57 2.77 1.38 -0.69
N GLY A 58 2.94 0.11 -1.11
CA GLY A 58 2.71 -1.03 -0.23
C GLY A 58 3.60 -1.03 1.01
N HIS A 59 4.88 -0.63 0.90
CA HIS A 59 5.77 -0.55 2.07
C HIS A 59 5.31 0.45 3.14
N ILE A 60 4.57 1.49 2.75
CA ILE A 60 3.96 2.46 3.68
C ILE A 60 2.69 1.86 4.27
N ALA A 61 1.85 1.22 3.43
CA ALA A 61 0.60 0.59 3.86
C ALA A 61 0.82 -0.49 4.93
N ILE A 62 1.85 -1.32 4.78
CA ILE A 62 2.22 -2.35 5.77
C ILE A 62 2.48 -1.72 7.14
N GLN A 63 3.26 -0.65 7.21
CA GLN A 63 3.56 0.05 8.44
C GLN A 63 2.31 0.72 9.04
N CYS A 64 1.45 1.31 8.19
CA CYS A 64 0.17 1.86 8.62
C CYS A 64 -0.74 0.78 9.21
N LEU A 65 -0.88 -0.39 8.55
CA LEU A 65 -1.64 -1.53 9.06
C LEU A 65 -1.11 -1.95 10.44
N LYS A 66 0.20 -2.12 10.56
CA LYS A 66 0.84 -2.54 11.83
C LYS A 66 0.65 -1.51 12.96
N ALA A 67 0.54 -0.22 12.61
CA ALA A 67 0.31 0.85 13.58
C ALA A 67 -1.17 1.01 13.97
N MET A 68 -2.11 0.58 13.13
CA MET A 68 -3.54 0.94 13.25
C MET A 68 -4.46 -0.23 13.57
N CYS A 69 -4.03 -1.49 13.38
CA CYS A 69 -4.86 -2.67 13.71
C CYS A 69 -4.01 -3.86 14.16
N ALA A 70 -4.70 -4.91 14.64
CA ALA A 70 -4.10 -6.17 15.09
C ALA A 70 -4.47 -7.33 14.15
N ALA A 71 -4.67 -7.05 12.86
CA ALA A 71 -4.90 -8.07 11.84
C ALA A 71 -3.55 -8.66 11.36
N ASP A 72 -3.56 -9.91 10.92
CA ASP A 72 -2.42 -10.54 10.25
C ASP A 72 -2.20 -9.93 8.87
N ILE A 73 -0.99 -9.52 8.55
CA ILE A 73 -0.64 -8.86 7.30
C ILE A 73 0.02 -9.86 6.36
N ILE A 74 -0.68 -10.21 5.28
CA ILE A 74 -0.20 -11.15 4.26
C ILE A 74 0.32 -10.34 3.07
N ILE A 75 1.60 -10.47 2.75
CA ILE A 75 2.23 -9.75 1.63
C ILE A 75 2.30 -10.65 0.40
N VAL A 76 1.73 -10.17 -0.71
CA VAL A 76 1.79 -10.83 -2.02
C VAL A 76 2.64 -9.97 -2.96
N GLU A 77 3.81 -10.47 -3.36
CA GLU A 77 4.80 -9.70 -4.12
C GLU A 77 5.58 -10.61 -5.08
N LYS A 78 5.96 -10.10 -6.26
CA LYS A 78 6.74 -10.83 -7.27
C LYS A 78 8.25 -10.78 -7.02
N SER A 79 8.73 -9.78 -6.30
CA SER A 79 10.16 -9.57 -6.03
C SER A 79 10.52 -10.10 -4.65
N GLU A 80 11.37 -11.12 -4.57
CA GLU A 80 11.88 -11.65 -3.29
C GLU A 80 12.53 -10.55 -2.43
N LYS A 81 13.26 -9.62 -3.07
CA LYS A 81 13.89 -8.49 -2.39
C LYS A 81 12.85 -7.56 -1.75
N ALA A 82 11.77 -7.22 -2.48
CA ALA A 82 10.69 -6.40 -1.96
C ALA A 82 9.90 -7.14 -0.88
N LEU A 83 9.66 -8.44 -1.07
CA LEU A 83 8.98 -9.30 -0.10
C LEU A 83 9.75 -9.37 1.23
N LYS A 84 11.08 -9.60 1.17
CA LYS A 84 11.93 -9.58 2.36
C LYS A 84 11.86 -8.25 3.10
N HIS A 85 11.94 -7.14 2.36
CA HIS A 85 11.83 -5.81 2.95
C HIS A 85 10.46 -5.57 3.61
N ALA A 86 9.38 -6.02 2.98
CA ALA A 86 8.02 -5.92 3.52
C ALA A 86 7.86 -6.67 4.84
N MET A 87 8.50 -7.83 4.98
CA MET A 87 8.53 -8.59 6.24
C MET A 87 9.28 -7.84 7.35
N GLU A 88 10.40 -7.19 7.02
CA GLU A 88 11.13 -6.33 7.96
C GLU A 88 10.30 -5.12 8.45
N LEU A 89 9.33 -4.66 7.64
CA LEU A 89 8.44 -3.55 7.97
C LEU A 89 7.18 -3.96 8.74
N GLY A 90 6.98 -5.24 9.00
CA GLY A 90 5.90 -5.74 9.84
C GLY A 90 4.87 -6.63 9.13
N GLY A 91 5.18 -7.16 7.94
CA GLY A 91 4.41 -8.26 7.35
C GLY A 91 4.49 -9.50 8.25
N ASP A 92 3.39 -10.26 8.36
CA ASP A 92 3.33 -11.48 9.17
C ASP A 92 3.49 -12.73 8.29
N HIS A 93 3.04 -12.69 7.03
CA HIS A 93 3.18 -13.78 6.06
C HIS A 93 3.67 -13.28 4.70
N ALA A 94 4.57 -14.06 4.10
CA ALA A 94 5.17 -13.77 2.79
C ALA A 94 4.65 -14.75 1.73
N VAL A 95 4.11 -14.24 0.64
CA VAL A 95 3.63 -15.01 -0.52
C VAL A 95 4.30 -14.46 -1.78
N LEU A 96 5.20 -15.26 -2.37
CA LEU A 96 5.77 -14.93 -3.67
C LEU A 96 4.77 -15.27 -4.77
N ILE A 97 4.62 -14.38 -5.76
CA ILE A 97 3.81 -14.61 -6.95
C ILE A 97 4.53 -15.61 -7.85
N ASP A 98 3.97 -16.82 -7.94
CA ASP A 98 4.51 -17.94 -8.73
C ASP A 98 3.42 -18.76 -9.46
N GLY A 99 2.19 -18.25 -9.47
CA GLY A 99 1.01 -18.90 -10.05
C GLY A 99 0.15 -19.66 -9.04
N ASN A 100 0.59 -19.82 -7.79
CA ASN A 100 -0.16 -20.48 -6.71
C ASN A 100 -0.44 -19.55 -5.51
N GLU A 101 -0.31 -18.24 -5.70
CA GLU A 101 -0.42 -17.25 -4.63
C GLU A 101 -1.83 -17.20 -4.01
N VAL A 102 -2.89 -17.45 -4.79
CA VAL A 102 -4.28 -17.49 -4.28
C VAL A 102 -4.47 -18.65 -3.34
N GLU A 103 -3.98 -19.83 -3.71
CA GLU A 103 -4.02 -21.04 -2.91
C GLU A 103 -3.24 -20.87 -1.59
N LYS A 104 -2.05 -20.30 -1.66
CA LYS A 104 -1.22 -19.99 -0.47
C LYS A 104 -1.92 -19.05 0.50
N VAL A 105 -2.56 -17.98 0.00
CA VAL A 105 -3.36 -17.07 0.83
C VAL A 105 -4.54 -17.81 1.46
N LYS A 106 -5.23 -18.67 0.69
CA LYS A 106 -6.32 -19.52 1.23
C LYS A 106 -5.82 -20.48 2.31
N GLU A 107 -4.66 -21.10 2.13
CA GLU A 107 -4.07 -21.96 3.17
C GLU A 107 -3.81 -21.19 4.46
N ILE A 108 -3.16 -20.01 4.39
CA ILE A 108 -2.93 -19.13 5.54
C ILE A 108 -4.25 -18.76 6.23
N THR A 109 -5.29 -18.47 5.45
CA THR A 109 -6.61 -18.06 5.96
C THR A 109 -7.58 -19.24 6.18
N LYS A 110 -7.07 -20.48 6.21
CA LYS A 110 -7.85 -21.71 6.48
C LYS A 110 -9.03 -21.88 5.52
N GLY A 111 -8.82 -21.58 4.24
CA GLY A 111 -9.80 -21.71 3.17
C GLY A 111 -10.80 -20.57 3.02
N ARG A 112 -10.83 -19.61 3.96
CA ARG A 112 -11.85 -18.53 3.96
C ARG A 112 -11.54 -17.39 2.99
N GLY A 113 -10.29 -17.14 2.67
CA GLY A 113 -9.79 -15.90 2.09
C GLY A 113 -9.58 -14.82 3.16
N SER A 114 -9.12 -13.67 2.75
CA SER A 114 -8.79 -12.53 3.63
C SER A 114 -9.96 -11.56 3.73
N GLU A 115 -10.21 -11.04 4.93
CA GLU A 115 -11.28 -10.09 5.20
C GLU A 115 -11.07 -8.74 4.50
N ALA A 116 -9.81 -8.37 4.28
CA ALA A 116 -9.47 -7.22 3.45
C ALA A 116 -8.33 -7.58 2.49
N VAL A 117 -8.43 -7.11 1.25
CA VAL A 117 -7.37 -7.21 0.24
C VAL A 117 -7.17 -5.84 -0.36
N ILE A 118 -5.93 -5.36 -0.40
CA ILE A 118 -5.54 -4.06 -0.96
C ILE A 118 -4.62 -4.31 -2.15
N ASP A 119 -5.06 -3.91 -3.34
CA ASP A 119 -4.28 -4.04 -4.57
C ASP A 119 -3.63 -2.70 -4.95
N PHE A 120 -2.30 -2.61 -4.78
CA PHE A 120 -1.49 -1.47 -5.21
C PHE A 120 -0.93 -1.61 -6.62
N VAL A 121 -1.19 -2.74 -7.30
CA VAL A 121 -0.64 -3.06 -8.63
C VAL A 121 -1.63 -2.69 -9.72
N GLY A 122 -2.83 -3.27 -9.74
CA GLY A 122 -3.88 -3.02 -10.74
C GLY A 122 -3.49 -3.41 -12.16
N GLU A 123 -2.57 -4.37 -12.32
CA GLU A 123 -2.02 -4.82 -13.60
C GLU A 123 -1.73 -6.31 -13.58
N LYS A 124 -1.66 -6.92 -14.77
CA LYS A 124 -1.18 -8.31 -14.98
C LYS A 124 -1.95 -9.36 -14.18
N GLY A 125 -3.24 -9.15 -14.03
CA GLY A 125 -4.12 -10.09 -13.34
C GLY A 125 -4.25 -9.86 -11.83
N SER A 126 -3.61 -8.84 -11.26
CA SER A 126 -3.64 -8.60 -9.80
C SER A 126 -5.06 -8.37 -9.28
N THR A 127 -5.92 -7.72 -10.06
CA THR A 127 -7.32 -7.48 -9.69
C THR A 127 -8.11 -8.78 -9.56
N SER A 128 -8.00 -9.68 -10.55
CA SER A 128 -8.64 -11.00 -10.49
C SER A 128 -8.07 -11.84 -9.35
N MET A 129 -6.76 -11.82 -9.19
CA MET A 129 -6.05 -12.49 -8.09
C MET A 129 -6.55 -11.99 -6.73
N GLY A 130 -6.63 -10.67 -6.53
CA GLY A 130 -7.10 -10.05 -5.30
C GLY A 130 -8.55 -10.38 -4.98
N LEU A 131 -9.44 -10.38 -5.98
CA LEU A 131 -10.83 -10.83 -5.81
C LEU A 131 -10.92 -12.29 -5.33
N ASN A 132 -10.08 -13.17 -5.88
CA ASN A 132 -10.06 -14.58 -5.50
C ASN A 132 -9.45 -14.85 -4.11
N MET A 133 -8.64 -13.93 -3.60
CA MET A 133 -8.09 -13.95 -2.24
C MET A 133 -9.07 -13.36 -1.21
N THR A 134 -10.08 -12.59 -1.65
CA THR A 134 -11.02 -11.92 -0.75
C THR A 134 -12.06 -12.90 -0.22
N ALA A 135 -12.27 -12.91 1.08
CA ALA A 135 -13.30 -13.71 1.74
C ALA A 135 -14.71 -13.34 1.29
N ASN A 136 -15.68 -14.22 1.51
CA ASN A 136 -17.10 -13.86 1.39
C ASN A 136 -17.45 -12.78 2.42
N GLY A 137 -18.20 -11.77 2.01
CA GLY A 137 -18.45 -10.56 2.81
C GLY A 137 -17.25 -9.64 2.99
N GLY A 138 -16.07 -10.03 2.49
CA GLY A 138 -14.83 -9.27 2.61
C GLY A 138 -14.76 -8.04 1.70
N PHE A 139 -13.67 -7.30 1.86
CA PHE A 139 -13.46 -6.00 1.22
C PHE A 139 -12.25 -6.04 0.29
N PHE A 140 -12.45 -5.78 -0.99
CA PHE A 140 -11.41 -5.63 -1.99
C PHE A 140 -11.21 -4.16 -2.32
N TYR A 141 -10.05 -3.61 -1.98
CA TYR A 141 -9.67 -2.23 -2.21
C TYR A 141 -8.75 -2.11 -3.43
N ILE A 142 -9.17 -1.34 -4.41
CA ILE A 142 -8.42 -1.10 -5.65
C ILE A 142 -7.74 0.27 -5.53
N VAL A 143 -6.42 0.27 -5.62
CA VAL A 143 -5.54 1.46 -5.59
C VAL A 143 -4.76 1.57 -6.89
N GLY A 144 -4.12 0.48 -7.32
CA GLY A 144 -3.48 0.39 -8.63
C GLY A 144 -4.52 0.44 -9.75
N TYR A 145 -4.11 0.90 -10.93
CA TYR A 145 -4.98 1.01 -12.10
C TYR A 145 -4.21 0.63 -13.37
N GLY A 146 -4.87 0.03 -14.33
CA GLY A 146 -4.25 -0.41 -15.58
C GLY A 146 -4.97 -1.59 -16.22
N GLU A 147 -5.86 -2.27 -15.47
CA GLU A 147 -6.68 -3.35 -16.01
C GLU A 147 -8.17 -3.19 -15.69
N GLU A 148 -8.99 -3.99 -16.37
CA GLU A 148 -10.44 -4.02 -16.16
C GLU A 148 -10.80 -4.97 -15.03
N ILE A 149 -11.84 -4.65 -14.27
CA ILE A 149 -12.46 -5.55 -13.31
C ILE A 149 -13.45 -6.44 -14.07
N LYS A 150 -13.17 -7.74 -14.13
CA LYS A 150 -14.05 -8.73 -14.76
C LYS A 150 -14.62 -9.65 -13.70
N ILE A 151 -15.89 -9.45 -13.35
CA ILE A 151 -16.61 -10.26 -12.38
C ILE A 151 -18.06 -10.45 -12.85
N LEU A 152 -18.60 -11.65 -12.70
CA LEU A 152 -20.01 -11.89 -12.95
C LEU A 152 -20.85 -11.33 -11.80
N ALA A 153 -21.99 -10.71 -12.11
CA ALA A 153 -22.88 -10.17 -11.10
C ALA A 153 -23.32 -11.24 -10.08
N VAL A 154 -23.55 -12.47 -10.52
CA VAL A 154 -23.90 -13.60 -9.65
C VAL A 154 -22.80 -13.92 -8.63
N ASP A 155 -21.52 -13.79 -9.00
CA ASP A 155 -20.41 -14.03 -8.08
C ASP A 155 -20.35 -12.98 -6.98
N VAL A 156 -20.65 -11.71 -7.32
CA VAL A 156 -20.76 -10.62 -6.31
C VAL A 156 -21.92 -10.88 -5.36
N ILE A 157 -23.08 -11.30 -5.90
CA ILE A 157 -24.29 -11.58 -5.11
C ILE A 157 -24.04 -12.73 -4.13
N ILE A 158 -23.49 -13.85 -4.61
CA ILE A 158 -23.27 -15.05 -3.80
C ILE A 158 -22.19 -14.81 -2.74
N SER A 159 -21.11 -14.09 -3.11
CA SER A 159 -19.99 -13.84 -2.21
C SER A 159 -20.19 -12.64 -1.29
N GLU A 160 -21.16 -11.75 -1.59
CA GLU A 160 -21.38 -10.47 -0.87
C GLU A 160 -20.09 -9.63 -0.73
N ARG A 161 -19.13 -9.76 -1.66
CA ARG A 161 -17.87 -9.02 -1.63
C ARG A 161 -18.09 -7.53 -1.89
N ASN A 162 -17.34 -6.71 -1.18
CA ASN A 162 -17.34 -5.26 -1.33
C ASN A 162 -16.13 -4.84 -2.18
N ILE A 163 -16.38 -4.23 -3.34
CA ILE A 163 -15.33 -3.73 -4.25
C ILE A 163 -15.27 -2.21 -4.10
N ILE A 164 -14.12 -1.68 -3.66
CA ILE A 164 -13.99 -0.29 -3.26
C ILE A 164 -12.79 0.36 -3.94
N GLY A 165 -13.03 1.39 -4.76
CA GLY A 165 -11.99 2.24 -5.31
C GLY A 165 -11.38 3.17 -4.26
N ASN A 166 -10.08 3.47 -4.42
CA ASN A 166 -9.37 4.38 -3.55
C ASN A 166 -8.51 5.36 -4.36
N LEU A 167 -8.77 6.64 -4.20
CA LEU A 167 -8.03 7.70 -4.88
C LEU A 167 -7.40 8.64 -3.85
N VAL A 168 -6.08 8.76 -3.88
CA VAL A 168 -5.25 9.67 -3.05
C VAL A 168 -5.78 9.80 -1.62
N GLY A 169 -6.16 11.00 -1.18
CA GLY A 169 -6.71 11.23 0.15
C GLY A 169 -7.06 12.70 0.40
N THR A 170 -7.30 13.03 1.66
CA THR A 170 -7.66 14.37 2.13
C THR A 170 -6.53 15.00 2.93
N TRP A 171 -6.58 16.31 3.12
CA TRP A 171 -5.64 17.05 3.96
C TRP A 171 -5.59 16.48 5.40
N SER A 172 -6.75 16.16 5.97
CA SER A 172 -6.83 15.58 7.33
C SER A 172 -6.14 14.22 7.41
N GLU A 173 -6.28 13.39 6.38
CA GLU A 173 -5.62 12.08 6.33
C GLU A 173 -4.09 12.21 6.17
N LEU A 174 -3.63 13.22 5.43
CA LEU A 174 -2.20 13.52 5.35
C LEU A 174 -1.67 13.99 6.72
N TYR A 175 -2.42 14.84 7.43
CA TYR A 175 -2.07 15.25 8.78
C TYR A 175 -1.94 14.06 9.75
N GLU A 176 -2.91 13.14 9.72
CA GLU A 176 -2.89 11.92 10.53
C GLU A 176 -1.68 11.03 10.20
N LEU A 177 -1.31 10.92 8.91
CA LEU A 177 -0.11 10.20 8.49
C LEU A 177 1.17 10.86 9.05
N MET A 178 1.25 12.21 9.04
CA MET A 178 2.38 12.93 9.63
C MET A 178 2.52 12.66 11.13
N GLU A 179 1.40 12.52 11.86
CA GLU A 179 1.42 12.11 13.28
C GLU A 179 2.00 10.70 13.47
N LEU A 180 1.70 9.76 12.56
CA LEU A 180 2.31 8.43 12.60
C LEU A 180 3.82 8.48 12.30
N ALA A 181 4.23 9.33 11.36
CA ALA A 181 5.63 9.53 11.02
C ALA A 181 6.40 10.17 12.19
N ASP A 182 5.84 11.20 12.81
CA ASP A 182 6.44 11.88 13.97
C ASP A 182 6.66 10.93 15.15
N ARG A 183 5.73 10.01 15.36
CA ARG A 183 5.83 8.95 16.37
C ARG A 183 6.75 7.78 15.96
N GLY A 184 7.39 7.87 14.80
CA GLY A 184 8.27 6.83 14.26
C GLY A 184 7.58 5.52 13.89
N LYS A 185 6.25 5.52 13.75
CA LYS A 185 5.44 4.34 13.39
C LYS A 185 5.47 4.04 11.90
N VAL A 186 5.64 5.08 11.07
CA VAL A 186 5.75 4.97 9.62
C VAL A 186 6.99 5.71 9.16
N LYS A 187 7.86 5.00 8.46
CA LYS A 187 9.10 5.55 7.88
C LYS A 187 9.12 5.29 6.39
N LEU A 188 9.54 6.29 5.64
CA LEU A 188 9.72 6.17 4.19
C LEU A 188 11.00 5.39 3.89
N SER A 189 10.88 4.33 3.09
CA SER A 189 12.03 3.75 2.41
C SER A 189 12.26 4.55 1.14
N MET A 190 13.42 5.20 1.02
CA MET A 190 13.72 6.07 -0.12
C MET A 190 15.16 6.00 -0.54
N GLN A 191 15.40 6.45 -1.77
CA GLN A 191 16.72 6.71 -2.34
C GLN A 191 16.77 8.15 -2.83
N GLU A 192 17.75 8.90 -2.35
CA GLU A 192 17.94 10.30 -2.72
C GLU A 192 18.71 10.42 -4.04
N TYR A 193 18.30 11.36 -4.86
CA TYR A 193 18.97 11.78 -6.10
C TYR A 193 19.06 13.30 -6.11
N LYS A 194 20.10 13.84 -6.74
CA LYS A 194 20.15 15.28 -7.03
C LYS A 194 19.06 15.61 -8.05
N LEU A 195 18.57 16.84 -8.03
CA LEU A 195 17.55 17.30 -8.97
C LEU A 195 18.00 17.12 -10.43
N ASP A 196 19.27 17.40 -10.72
CA ASP A 196 19.86 17.21 -12.05
C ASP A 196 19.93 15.73 -12.51
N ASP A 197 19.86 14.79 -11.57
CA ASP A 197 19.89 13.35 -11.82
C ASP A 197 18.49 12.74 -12.05
N ALA A 198 17.47 13.55 -12.35
CA ALA A 198 16.08 13.08 -12.53
C ALA A 198 15.95 11.95 -13.55
N ASN A 199 16.66 12.04 -14.70
CA ASN A 199 16.65 10.99 -15.71
C ASN A 199 17.27 9.68 -15.21
N LYS A 200 18.31 9.76 -14.39
CA LYS A 200 18.92 8.59 -13.75
C LYS A 200 17.95 7.96 -12.74
N ALA A 201 17.26 8.77 -11.93
CA ALA A 201 16.26 8.29 -11.00
C ALA A 201 15.11 7.54 -11.70
N LEU A 202 14.64 8.06 -12.85
CA LEU A 202 13.64 7.39 -13.70
C LEU A 202 14.15 6.07 -14.28
N HIS A 203 15.40 6.04 -14.76
CA HIS A 203 16.02 4.83 -15.27
C HIS A 203 16.14 3.76 -14.17
N ASP A 204 16.63 4.13 -13.00
CA ASP A 204 16.78 3.22 -11.85
C ASP A 204 15.43 2.70 -11.39
N LEU A 205 14.39 3.54 -11.40
CA LEU A 205 13.01 3.15 -11.07
C LEU A 205 12.48 2.10 -12.06
N ASN A 206 12.61 2.35 -13.36
CA ASN A 206 12.17 1.44 -14.41
C ASN A 206 12.92 0.09 -14.37
N SER A 207 14.18 0.11 -13.95
CA SER A 207 15.02 -1.08 -13.81
C SER A 207 14.81 -1.83 -12.49
N GLY A 208 13.90 -1.36 -11.62
CA GLY A 208 13.63 -1.97 -10.31
C GLY A 208 14.74 -1.80 -9.27
N ASN A 209 15.66 -0.86 -9.50
CA ASN A 209 16.81 -0.61 -8.62
C ASN A 209 16.49 0.33 -7.44
N VAL A 210 15.32 0.98 -7.45
CA VAL A 210 14.89 1.87 -6.37
C VAL A 210 14.18 1.08 -5.28
N LYS A 211 14.63 1.21 -4.03
CA LYS A 211 13.96 0.68 -2.85
C LYS A 211 12.97 1.72 -2.32
N GLY A 212 11.68 1.42 -2.38
CA GLY A 212 10.64 2.34 -1.92
C GLY A 212 10.39 3.49 -2.91
N ARG A 213 10.85 4.71 -2.61
CA ARG A 213 10.64 5.91 -3.42
C ARG A 213 11.95 6.56 -3.84
N ALA A 214 12.02 7.06 -5.08
CA ALA A 214 13.08 7.98 -5.49
C ALA A 214 12.68 9.42 -5.09
N VAL A 215 13.56 10.12 -4.40
CA VAL A 215 13.36 11.52 -3.97
C VAL A 215 14.42 12.39 -4.61
N LEU A 216 13.97 13.39 -5.36
CA LEU A 216 14.85 14.41 -5.93
C LEU A 216 15.04 15.54 -4.91
N VAL A 217 16.27 15.85 -4.61
CA VAL A 217 16.64 16.91 -3.64
C VAL A 217 17.36 18.02 -4.41
N PRO A 218 16.92 19.29 -4.26
CA PRO A 218 17.57 20.47 -4.87
C PRO A 218 19.00 20.68 -4.43
#